data_ff54b0c1bf192fd75f7bde535cb26b7c
#
_entry.id   ff54b0c1bf192fd75f7bde535cb26b7c
#
_cell.length_a   1.000
_cell.length_b   1.000
_cell.length_c   1.000
_cell.angle_alpha   90.00
_cell.angle_beta   90.00
_cell.angle_gamma   90.00
#
_symmetry.space_group_name_H-M   'P 1'
#
loop_
_entity.id
_entity.type
_entity.pdbx_description
1 polymer ?
#
loop_
_entity_poly.entity_id
_entity_poly.type
_entity_poly.pdbx_seq_one_letter_code
_entity_poly.pdbx_strand_id
1 'polypeptide(L)'
;KIIDELLQFVNERQWWIFSFEWNTFEEKYWLKIKPCFVRFRYLDNNLNSGFLWTKIDDISLIIDDFKNLDIKCNKVFIIENEINYLTFPKIKDSIVIWWKWFNISNLKNIDWLKKLEIYYWWDIDSHWFKILAQCRKYYSQTKSILMDMETYSYYKQYIVKWKIITDREFKNLTDYLDKKEYSLLEYLNKNNLRLEQENIDHEYVGKTSI
;
A
#
# COMPACT_ATOMS: atom_id res chain seq x y z
N LYS A 1 -16.98 -21.61 -5.90
CA LYS A 1 -17.73 -22.70 -5.22
C LYS A 1 -17.96 -23.89 -6.15
N ILE A 2 -18.71 -23.74 -7.27
CA ILE A 2 -19.00 -24.84 -8.21
C ILE A 2 -17.71 -25.42 -8.82
N ILE A 3 -16.78 -24.58 -9.23
CA ILE A 3 -15.48 -24.99 -9.78
C ILE A 3 -14.65 -25.70 -8.71
N ASP A 4 -14.67 -25.24 -7.45
CA ASP A 4 -13.97 -25.87 -6.34
C ASP A 4 -14.53 -27.28 -6.06
N GLU A 5 -15.84 -27.42 -6.06
CA GLU A 5 -16.51 -28.73 -5.89
C GLU A 5 -16.20 -29.69 -7.05
N LEU A 6 -16.20 -29.22 -8.31
CA LEU A 6 -15.87 -30.06 -9.47
C LEU A 6 -14.39 -30.49 -9.47
N LEU A 7 -13.48 -29.58 -9.14
CA LEU A 7 -12.05 -29.87 -9.07
C LEU A 7 -11.71 -30.79 -7.89
N GLN A 8 -12.42 -30.68 -6.77
CA GLN A 8 -12.29 -31.59 -5.65
C GLN A 8 -12.75 -33.00 -6.02
N PHE A 9 -13.87 -33.13 -6.74
CA PHE A 9 -14.36 -34.42 -7.24
C PHE A 9 -13.38 -35.09 -8.22
N VAL A 10 -12.69 -34.33 -9.06
CA VAL A 10 -11.66 -34.86 -9.97
C VAL A 10 -10.43 -35.33 -9.18
N ASN A 11 -10.01 -34.54 -8.17
CA ASN A 11 -8.85 -34.86 -7.34
C ASN A 11 -9.04 -36.07 -6.43
N GLU A 12 -10.24 -36.29 -5.91
CA GLU A 12 -10.55 -37.49 -5.07
C GLU A 12 -10.37 -38.80 -5.80
N ARG A 13 -10.37 -38.79 -7.12
CA ARG A 13 -10.11 -39.98 -7.97
C ARG A 13 -8.64 -40.25 -8.27
N GLN A 14 -7.74 -39.32 -7.91
CA GLN A 14 -6.29 -39.48 -8.10
C GLN A 14 -5.57 -39.54 -6.76
N TRP A 15 -5.58 -40.73 -6.16
CA TRP A 15 -5.19 -41.05 -4.78
C TRP A 15 -3.76 -40.74 -4.34
N TRP A 16 -2.88 -40.31 -5.19
CA TRP A 16 -1.44 -40.22 -4.88
C TRP A 16 -0.85 -38.80 -4.84
N ILE A 17 -1.66 -37.76 -4.78
CA ILE A 17 -1.15 -36.37 -4.91
C ILE A 17 -1.04 -35.60 -3.60
N PHE A 18 -1.53 -36.06 -2.42
CA PHE A 18 -1.79 -35.12 -1.35
C PHE A 18 -1.35 -35.42 0.06
N SER A 19 -0.21 -34.81 0.41
CA SER A 19 0.15 -34.42 1.79
C SER A 19 0.80 -33.00 1.84
N PHE A 20 0.40 -32.08 0.99
CA PHE A 20 0.90 -30.70 1.01
C PHE A 20 -0.20 -29.74 1.44
N GLU A 21 0.11 -28.85 2.41
CA GLU A 21 -0.73 -27.71 2.75
C GLU A 21 -0.61 -26.67 1.64
N TRP A 22 -1.69 -26.46 0.89
CA TRP A 22 -1.76 -25.47 -0.17
C TRP A 22 -2.18 -24.12 0.40
N ASN A 23 -1.44 -23.06 0.07
CA ASN A 23 -1.73 -21.72 0.57
C ASN A 23 -2.80 -20.98 -0.25
N THR A 24 -2.97 -21.34 -1.51
CA THR A 24 -3.94 -20.69 -2.41
C THR A 24 -4.75 -21.71 -3.21
N PHE A 25 -5.88 -21.25 -3.75
CA PHE A 25 -6.72 -22.05 -4.64
C PHE A 25 -5.96 -22.45 -5.92
N GLU A 26 -5.17 -21.53 -6.47
CA GLU A 26 -4.38 -21.75 -7.68
C GLU A 26 -3.32 -22.83 -7.46
N GLU A 27 -2.61 -22.80 -6.34
CA GLU A 27 -1.64 -23.84 -5.98
C GLU A 27 -2.30 -25.19 -5.84
N LYS A 28 -3.44 -25.26 -5.15
CA LYS A 28 -4.20 -26.50 -4.93
C LYS A 28 -4.61 -27.18 -6.24
N TYR A 29 -4.88 -26.42 -7.29
CA TYR A 29 -5.37 -26.94 -8.56
C TYR A 29 -4.39 -26.77 -9.72
N TRP A 30 -3.13 -26.44 -9.43
CA TRP A 30 -2.07 -26.29 -10.43
C TRP A 30 -2.40 -25.23 -11.49
N LEU A 31 -3.20 -24.25 -11.10
CA LEU A 31 -3.58 -23.17 -11.99
C LEU A 31 -2.45 -22.13 -12.05
N LYS A 32 -2.37 -21.46 -13.17
CA LYS A 32 -1.40 -20.37 -13.33
C LYS A 32 -1.78 -19.20 -12.42
N ILE A 33 -0.89 -18.84 -11.49
CA ILE A 33 -1.07 -17.71 -10.60
C ILE A 33 -1.00 -16.43 -11.41
N LYS A 34 -2.00 -15.55 -11.22
CA LYS A 34 -1.97 -14.22 -11.84
C LYS A 34 -0.81 -13.42 -11.24
N PRO A 35 0.11 -12.90 -12.06
CA PRO A 35 1.21 -12.11 -11.54
C PRO A 35 0.70 -10.84 -10.86
N CYS A 36 1.35 -10.45 -9.78
CA CYS A 36 1.11 -9.17 -9.12
C CYS A 36 1.83 -8.07 -9.90
N PHE A 37 1.11 -7.00 -10.22
CA PHE A 37 1.67 -5.83 -10.89
C PHE A 37 1.84 -4.69 -9.90
N VAL A 38 2.93 -3.95 -10.02
CA VAL A 38 3.20 -2.70 -9.33
C VAL A 38 3.16 -1.59 -10.37
N ARG A 39 2.31 -0.59 -10.15
CA ARG A 39 2.26 0.62 -10.98
C ARG A 39 2.93 1.76 -10.23
N PHE A 40 3.86 2.42 -10.90
CA PHE A 40 4.56 3.56 -10.31
C PHE A 40 4.79 4.64 -11.37
N ARG A 41 4.99 5.87 -10.89
CA ARG A 41 5.20 7.04 -11.73
C ARG A 41 6.41 7.84 -11.26
N TYR A 42 7.23 8.29 -12.20
CA TYR A 42 8.30 9.23 -11.91
C TYR A 42 7.73 10.62 -11.61
N LEU A 43 8.10 11.18 -10.47
CA LEU A 43 7.74 12.54 -10.09
C LEU A 43 8.81 13.55 -10.50
N ASP A 44 10.02 13.10 -10.77
CA ASP A 44 11.12 13.89 -11.29
C ASP A 44 11.45 13.46 -12.72
N ASN A 45 11.39 14.43 -13.64
CA ASN A 45 11.66 14.19 -15.05
C ASN A 45 13.14 13.78 -15.31
N ASN A 46 14.06 14.08 -14.39
CA ASN A 46 15.46 13.73 -14.52
C ASN A 46 15.75 12.27 -14.19
N LEU A 47 14.86 11.61 -13.43
CA LEU A 47 14.96 10.18 -13.13
C LEU A 47 14.56 9.29 -14.31
N ASN A 48 13.74 9.83 -15.19
CA ASN A 48 13.26 9.12 -16.37
C ASN A 48 14.28 9.22 -17.50
N SER A 49 15.26 8.34 -17.50
CA SER A 49 16.37 8.32 -18.48
C SER A 49 15.97 7.79 -19.87
N GLY A 50 14.66 7.83 -20.19
CA GLY A 50 14.17 7.53 -21.54
C GLY A 50 14.21 6.04 -21.87
N PHE A 51 13.22 5.28 -21.47
CA PHE A 51 12.94 4.00 -22.06
C PHE A 51 12.44 4.26 -23.50
N LEU A 52 13.11 3.71 -24.50
CA LEU A 52 12.67 3.73 -25.90
C LEU A 52 12.43 5.13 -26.53
N TRP A 53 13.36 6.08 -26.37
CA TRP A 53 13.27 7.40 -27.02
C TRP A 53 12.10 8.30 -26.58
N THR A 54 11.27 7.82 -25.65
CA THR A 54 10.10 8.51 -25.11
C THR A 54 10.18 8.57 -23.60
N LYS A 55 9.85 9.71 -23.01
CA LYS A 55 9.67 9.83 -21.55
C LYS A 55 8.36 9.17 -21.17
N ILE A 56 8.43 8.03 -20.52
CA ILE A 56 7.26 7.33 -19.95
C ILE A 56 7.29 7.58 -18.44
N ASP A 57 6.37 8.37 -17.94
CA ASP A 57 6.31 8.69 -16.52
C ASP A 57 5.60 7.61 -15.70
N ASP A 58 4.62 6.90 -16.26
CA ASP A 58 3.74 5.95 -15.58
C ASP A 58 3.95 4.54 -16.14
N ILE A 59 4.39 3.62 -15.28
CA ILE A 59 4.83 2.28 -15.68
C ILE A 59 4.18 1.23 -14.77
N SER A 60 3.75 0.13 -15.37
CA SER A 60 3.28 -1.05 -14.64
C SER A 60 4.16 -2.25 -14.95
N LEU A 61 4.76 -2.84 -13.93
CA LEU A 61 5.63 -4.02 -14.01
C LEU A 61 5.11 -5.14 -13.14
N ILE A 62 5.41 -6.38 -13.49
CA ILE A 62 5.26 -7.50 -12.57
C ILE A 62 6.19 -7.31 -11.37
N ILE A 63 5.76 -7.77 -10.20
CA ILE A 63 6.48 -7.53 -8.93
C ILE A 63 7.93 -8.00 -8.97
N ASP A 64 8.23 -9.08 -9.68
CA ASP A 64 9.58 -9.62 -9.74
C ASP A 64 10.51 -8.73 -10.58
N ASP A 65 10.02 -8.13 -11.66
CA ASP A 65 10.78 -7.14 -12.43
C ASP A 65 10.96 -5.85 -11.62
N PHE A 66 9.90 -5.42 -10.89
CA PHE A 66 9.96 -4.24 -10.03
C PHE A 66 10.99 -4.38 -8.91
N LYS A 67 11.15 -5.57 -8.31
CA LYS A 67 12.17 -5.86 -7.29
C LYS A 67 13.59 -5.64 -7.78
N ASN A 68 13.82 -5.89 -9.08
CA ASN A 68 15.14 -5.84 -9.71
C ASN A 68 15.47 -4.46 -10.32
N LEU A 69 14.60 -3.46 -10.15
CA LEU A 69 14.87 -2.12 -10.65
C LEU A 69 16.02 -1.45 -9.91
N ASP A 70 16.77 -0.62 -10.64
CA ASP A 70 17.78 0.30 -10.10
C ASP A 70 17.35 1.74 -10.33
N ILE A 71 16.33 2.18 -9.59
CA ILE A 71 15.82 3.56 -9.68
C ILE A 71 16.69 4.46 -8.80
N LYS A 72 17.28 5.48 -9.40
CA LYS A 72 18.15 6.47 -8.72
C LYS A 72 17.34 7.57 -8.05
N CYS A 73 16.38 7.21 -7.21
CA CYS A 73 15.57 8.16 -6.43
C CYS A 73 15.97 8.14 -4.96
N ASN A 74 15.57 9.17 -4.22
CA ASN A 74 15.77 9.27 -2.78
C ASN A 74 14.49 9.06 -1.98
N LYS A 75 13.33 9.33 -2.61
CA LYS A 75 12.02 9.30 -1.95
C LYS A 75 11.03 8.44 -2.74
N VAL A 76 10.20 7.72 -2.01
CA VAL A 76 9.09 6.91 -2.55
C VAL A 76 7.81 7.26 -1.80
N PHE A 77 6.76 7.59 -2.55
CA PHE A 77 5.41 7.79 -2.02
C PHE A 77 4.56 6.57 -2.32
N ILE A 78 3.85 6.04 -1.33
CA ILE A 78 2.93 4.91 -1.48
C ILE A 78 1.51 5.44 -1.24
N ILE A 79 0.66 5.36 -2.26
CA ILE A 79 -0.68 5.95 -2.29
C ILE A 79 -1.69 4.92 -2.79
N GLU A 80 -2.89 4.91 -2.22
CA GLU A 80 -3.95 3.95 -2.60
C GLU A 80 -4.92 4.52 -3.64
N ASN A 81 -5.34 5.76 -3.47
CA ASN A 81 -6.31 6.37 -4.38
C ASN A 81 -5.67 6.68 -5.74
N GLU A 82 -6.30 6.20 -6.82
CA GLU A 82 -5.77 6.35 -8.18
C GLU A 82 -5.72 7.80 -8.64
N ILE A 83 -6.71 8.61 -8.27
CA ILE A 83 -6.76 10.03 -8.66
C ILE A 83 -5.61 10.78 -7.98
N ASN A 84 -5.42 10.55 -6.67
CA ASN A 84 -4.33 11.13 -5.92
C ASN A 84 -2.96 10.68 -6.45
N TYR A 85 -2.83 9.43 -6.86
CA TYR A 85 -1.63 8.93 -7.52
C TYR A 85 -1.35 9.63 -8.85
N LEU A 86 -2.36 9.77 -9.72
CA LEU A 86 -2.22 10.38 -11.05
C LEU A 86 -1.92 11.87 -10.98
N THR A 87 -2.48 12.55 -9.99
CA THR A 87 -2.37 14.00 -9.79
C THR A 87 -1.33 14.41 -8.75
N PHE A 88 -0.62 13.44 -8.16
CA PHE A 88 0.40 13.71 -7.15
C PHE A 88 1.47 14.69 -7.69
N PRO A 89 1.87 15.70 -6.91
CA PRO A 89 2.76 16.77 -7.38
C PRO A 89 4.12 16.24 -7.81
N LYS A 90 4.78 16.98 -8.71
CA LYS A 90 6.16 16.71 -9.10
C LYS A 90 7.08 17.05 -7.92
N ILE A 91 7.89 16.06 -7.51
CA ILE A 91 8.84 16.18 -6.40
C ILE A 91 10.19 15.65 -6.88
N LYS A 92 11.23 16.42 -6.61
CA LYS A 92 12.61 16.11 -7.01
C LYS A 92 13.06 14.77 -6.40
N ASP A 93 13.81 14.00 -7.18
CA ASP A 93 14.44 12.73 -6.79
C ASP A 93 13.44 11.71 -6.21
N SER A 94 12.21 11.65 -6.76
CA SER A 94 11.17 10.80 -6.20
C SER A 94 10.29 10.09 -7.23
N ILE A 95 9.66 9.02 -6.75
CA ILE A 95 8.62 8.25 -7.45
C ILE A 95 7.39 8.13 -6.56
N VAL A 96 6.23 7.87 -7.18
CA VAL A 96 5.01 7.47 -6.49
C VAL A 96 4.59 6.09 -6.95
N ILE A 97 4.21 5.24 -6.00
CA ILE A 97 3.70 3.88 -6.23
C ILE A 97 2.19 3.90 -5.96
N TRP A 98 1.40 3.43 -6.93
CA TRP A 98 -0.01 3.17 -6.72
C TRP A 98 -0.20 1.76 -6.16
N TRP A 99 -0.73 1.70 -4.93
CA TRP A 99 -0.87 0.44 -4.20
C TRP A 99 -2.34 0.09 -3.96
N LYS A 100 -2.99 -0.42 -5.00
CA LYS A 100 -4.41 -0.78 -4.94
C LYS A 100 -4.59 -2.17 -4.34
N TRP A 101 -5.27 -2.28 -3.16
CA TRP A 101 -5.82 -3.54 -2.61
C TRP A 101 -4.83 -4.72 -2.50
N PHE A 102 -3.55 -4.54 -2.76
CA PHE A 102 -2.56 -5.60 -2.64
C PHE A 102 -2.07 -5.71 -1.19
N ASN A 103 -1.81 -6.95 -0.79
CA ASN A 103 -1.18 -7.19 0.49
C ASN A 103 0.20 -6.48 0.49
N ILE A 104 0.43 -5.57 1.45
CA ILE A 104 1.69 -4.86 1.62
C ILE A 104 2.89 -5.83 1.75
N SER A 105 2.63 -7.10 2.10
CA SER A 105 3.65 -8.15 2.12
C SER A 105 4.29 -8.42 0.76
N ASN A 106 3.64 -8.06 -0.35
CA ASN A 106 4.24 -8.20 -1.68
C ASN A 106 5.40 -7.22 -1.91
N LEU A 107 5.44 -6.08 -1.18
CA LEU A 107 6.59 -5.18 -1.15
C LEU A 107 7.72 -5.68 -0.25
N LYS A 108 7.53 -6.76 0.50
CA LYS A 108 8.56 -7.32 1.37
C LYS A 108 9.80 -7.71 0.55
N ASN A 109 10.98 -7.45 1.11
CA ASN A 109 12.27 -7.84 0.53
C ASN A 109 12.63 -7.15 -0.81
N ILE A 110 12.19 -5.92 -1.02
CA ILE A 110 12.69 -5.08 -2.12
C ILE A 110 13.86 -4.27 -1.60
N ASP A 111 15.08 -4.70 -1.93
CA ASP A 111 16.29 -4.18 -1.28
C ASP A 111 16.57 -2.71 -1.58
N TRP A 112 16.24 -2.24 -2.78
CA TRP A 112 16.43 -0.83 -3.12
C TRP A 112 15.49 0.10 -2.34
N LEU A 113 14.28 -0.33 -1.94
CA LEU A 113 13.38 0.45 -1.08
C LEU A 113 13.93 0.66 0.33
N LYS A 114 14.75 -0.24 0.84
CA LYS A 114 15.33 -0.13 2.20
C LYS A 114 16.25 1.08 2.37
N LYS A 115 16.77 1.61 1.26
CA LYS A 115 17.73 2.71 1.24
C LYS A 115 17.07 4.09 1.06
N LEU A 116 15.76 4.12 0.83
CA LEU A 116 15.02 5.32 0.45
C LEU A 116 14.17 5.84 1.61
N GLU A 117 13.84 7.11 1.58
CA GLU A 117 12.77 7.65 2.40
C GLU A 117 11.43 7.19 1.82
N ILE A 118 10.62 6.53 2.65
CA ILE A 118 9.31 6.03 2.24
C ILE A 118 8.23 6.86 2.92
N TYR A 119 7.33 7.41 2.13
CA TYR A 119 6.18 8.18 2.57
C TYR A 119 4.91 7.42 2.24
N TYR A 120 4.05 7.28 3.26
CA TYR A 120 2.81 6.52 3.19
C TYR A 120 1.63 7.47 3.37
N TRP A 121 0.71 7.49 2.40
CA TRP A 121 -0.49 8.30 2.45
C TRP A 121 -1.71 7.47 2.05
N TRP A 122 -2.64 7.38 2.99
CA TRP A 122 -3.90 6.65 2.83
C TRP A 122 -5.04 7.35 3.54
N ASP A 123 -6.21 6.70 3.57
CA ASP A 123 -7.32 7.17 4.39
C ASP A 123 -6.94 7.24 5.86
N ILE A 124 -7.56 8.16 6.58
CA ILE A 124 -7.36 8.27 8.02
C ILE A 124 -8.42 7.42 8.73
N ASP A 125 -8.14 6.14 8.90
CA ASP A 125 -8.95 5.18 9.66
C ASP A 125 -8.11 4.11 10.36
N SER A 126 -8.73 3.34 11.24
CA SER A 126 -8.05 2.32 12.05
C SER A 126 -7.47 1.17 11.21
N HIS A 127 -8.05 0.86 10.06
CA HIS A 127 -7.57 -0.20 9.19
C HIS A 127 -6.27 0.18 8.49
N TRP A 128 -6.17 1.43 8.02
CA TRP A 128 -4.99 1.91 7.32
C TRP A 128 -3.80 2.17 8.24
N PHE A 129 -4.03 2.54 9.49
CA PHE A 129 -2.97 2.55 10.50
C PHE A 129 -2.40 1.15 10.76
N LYS A 130 -3.22 0.10 10.67
CA LYS A 130 -2.75 -1.29 10.72
C LYS A 130 -1.83 -1.61 9.53
N ILE A 131 -2.17 -1.15 8.33
CA ILE A 131 -1.34 -1.36 7.14
C ILE A 131 -0.05 -0.53 7.20
N LEU A 132 -0.08 0.70 7.70
CA LEU A 132 1.11 1.51 7.98
C LEU A 132 2.06 0.78 8.94
N ALA A 133 1.54 0.24 10.04
CA ALA A 133 2.33 -0.53 10.98
C ALA A 133 2.95 -1.78 10.33
N GLN A 134 2.22 -2.46 9.46
CA GLN A 134 2.75 -3.58 8.68
C GLN A 134 3.83 -3.13 7.68
N CYS A 135 3.68 -1.98 7.05
CA CYS A 135 4.70 -1.39 6.18
C CYS A 135 6.00 -1.15 6.97
N ARG A 136 5.91 -0.59 8.18
CA ARG A 136 7.06 -0.34 9.06
C ARG A 136 7.75 -1.60 9.57
N LYS A 137 7.06 -2.72 9.63
CA LYS A 137 7.72 -4.03 9.88
C LYS A 137 8.71 -4.41 8.79
N TYR A 138 8.48 -3.99 7.56
CA TYR A 138 9.37 -4.25 6.42
C TYR A 138 10.35 -3.10 6.18
N TYR A 139 9.90 -1.86 6.40
CA TYR A 139 10.59 -0.61 6.12
C TYR A 139 10.40 0.36 7.27
N SER A 140 11.23 0.21 8.31
CA SER A 140 11.12 0.98 9.57
C SER A 140 11.23 2.50 9.38
N GLN A 141 11.85 2.94 8.27
CA GLN A 141 11.98 4.35 7.90
C GLN A 141 10.70 4.97 7.32
N THR A 142 9.61 4.21 7.17
CA THR A 142 8.34 4.71 6.61
C THR A 142 7.73 5.80 7.48
N LYS A 143 7.45 6.95 6.89
CA LYS A 143 6.76 8.10 7.49
C LYS A 143 5.34 8.19 6.96
N SER A 144 4.35 8.41 7.82
CA SER A 144 3.01 8.80 7.39
C SER A 144 3.00 10.27 6.99
N ILE A 145 2.21 10.63 5.98
CA ILE A 145 1.95 12.02 5.60
C ILE A 145 0.45 12.25 5.51
N LEU A 146 -0.01 13.41 5.93
CA LEU A 146 -1.43 13.78 5.88
C LEU A 146 -2.35 12.81 6.65
N MET A 147 -1.78 11.99 7.55
CA MET A 147 -2.50 11.05 8.40
C MET A 147 -2.36 11.47 9.87
N ASP A 148 -2.65 12.72 10.16
CA ASP A 148 -2.49 13.34 11.47
C ASP A 148 -3.77 14.05 11.93
N MET A 149 -3.77 14.48 13.21
CA MET A 149 -4.91 15.16 13.82
C MET A 149 -5.18 16.54 13.19
N GLU A 150 -4.15 17.21 12.65
CA GLU A 150 -4.30 18.52 11.99
C GLU A 150 -5.09 18.36 10.69
N THR A 151 -4.66 17.45 9.81
CA THR A 151 -5.37 17.09 8.58
C THR A 151 -6.78 16.61 8.88
N TYR A 152 -6.93 15.68 9.86
CA TYR A 152 -8.23 15.18 10.27
C TYR A 152 -9.18 16.29 10.73
N SER A 153 -8.69 17.24 11.53
CA SER A 153 -9.50 18.36 12.06
C SER A 153 -9.87 19.37 10.98
N TYR A 154 -8.96 19.62 10.03
CA TYR A 154 -9.20 20.53 8.92
C TYR A 154 -10.34 20.04 8.01
N TYR A 155 -10.40 18.74 7.75
CA TYR A 155 -11.41 18.09 6.91
C TYR A 155 -12.56 17.43 7.69
N LYS A 156 -12.83 17.87 8.93
CA LYS A 156 -13.83 17.25 9.82
C LYS A 156 -15.24 17.13 9.22
N GLN A 157 -15.63 18.00 8.28
CA GLN A 157 -16.92 17.98 7.61
C GLN A 157 -17.12 16.78 6.68
N TYR A 158 -16.05 16.10 6.28
CA TYR A 158 -16.08 14.93 5.41
C TYR A 158 -15.92 13.60 6.18
N ILE A 159 -15.89 13.66 7.50
CA ILE A 159 -15.73 12.48 8.34
C ILE A 159 -16.99 11.65 8.32
N VAL A 160 -16.83 10.34 8.10
CA VAL A 160 -17.91 9.36 8.04
C VAL A 160 -17.74 8.26 9.10
N LYS A 161 -18.82 7.52 9.36
CA LYS A 161 -18.75 6.33 10.22
C LYS A 161 -18.10 5.18 9.47
N TRP A 162 -17.23 4.45 10.17
CA TRP A 162 -16.48 3.35 9.61
C TRP A 162 -16.32 2.17 10.57
N LYS A 163 -15.79 1.07 10.05
CA LYS A 163 -15.49 -0.14 10.84
C LYS A 163 -14.28 0.11 11.75
N ILE A 164 -14.28 -0.57 12.88
CA ILE A 164 -13.17 -0.55 13.85
C ILE A 164 -12.33 -1.81 13.71
N ILE A 165 -11.10 -1.74 14.19
CA ILE A 165 -10.26 -2.91 14.42
C ILE A 165 -10.51 -3.47 15.82
N THR A 166 -10.23 -4.76 16.01
CA THR A 166 -10.40 -5.43 17.30
C THR A 166 -9.33 -4.97 18.31
N ASP A 167 -9.62 -5.10 19.62
CA ASP A 167 -8.66 -4.76 20.68
C ASP A 167 -7.33 -5.53 20.56
N ARG A 168 -7.38 -6.77 20.09
CA ARG A 168 -6.17 -7.58 19.85
C ARG A 168 -5.32 -6.98 18.73
N GLU A 169 -5.95 -6.57 17.63
CA GLU A 169 -5.24 -5.92 16.51
C GLU A 169 -4.66 -4.58 16.95
N PHE A 170 -5.43 -3.79 17.70
CA PHE A 170 -5.02 -2.50 18.24
C PHE A 170 -3.73 -2.59 19.07
N LYS A 171 -3.67 -3.53 20.02
CA LYS A 171 -2.48 -3.74 20.86
C LYS A 171 -1.21 -4.08 20.07
N ASN A 172 -1.34 -4.76 18.94
CA ASN A 172 -0.20 -5.14 18.11
C ASN A 172 0.40 -4.00 17.30
N LEU A 173 -0.20 -2.80 17.33
CA LEU A 173 0.25 -1.65 16.54
C LEU A 173 1.14 -0.69 17.32
N THR A 174 1.15 -0.75 18.66
CA THR A 174 1.84 0.19 19.57
C THR A 174 3.32 0.36 19.24
N ASP A 175 4.00 -0.71 18.84
CA ASP A 175 5.45 -0.70 18.58
C ASP A 175 5.83 -0.08 17.23
N TYR A 176 4.84 0.16 16.37
CA TYR A 176 5.04 0.61 14.98
C TYR A 176 4.43 1.98 14.67
N LEU A 177 3.71 2.57 15.61
CA LEU A 177 3.11 3.90 15.47
C LEU A 177 3.78 4.88 16.45
N ASP A 178 3.95 6.12 16.01
CA ASP A 178 4.37 7.16 16.94
C ASP A 178 3.22 7.57 17.89
N LYS A 179 3.53 8.39 18.90
CA LYS A 179 2.55 8.80 19.91
C LYS A 179 1.37 9.58 19.31
N LYS A 180 1.61 10.39 18.25
CA LYS A 180 0.56 11.20 17.63
C LYS A 180 -0.36 10.30 16.79
N GLU A 181 0.22 9.43 15.99
CA GLU A 181 -0.51 8.44 15.20
C GLU A 181 -1.34 7.50 16.08
N TYR A 182 -0.74 7.02 17.17
CA TYR A 182 -1.44 6.16 18.12
C TYR A 182 -2.63 6.87 18.79
N SER A 183 -2.46 8.12 19.20
CA SER A 183 -3.56 8.91 19.80
C SER A 183 -4.69 9.16 18.80
N LEU A 184 -4.36 9.42 17.52
CA LEU A 184 -5.36 9.56 16.46
C LEU A 184 -6.08 8.22 16.20
N LEU A 185 -5.33 7.13 16.08
CA LEU A 185 -5.90 5.79 15.92
C LEU A 185 -6.88 5.45 17.07
N GLU A 186 -6.51 5.71 18.33
CA GLU A 186 -7.36 5.49 19.50
C GLU A 186 -8.66 6.30 19.38
N TYR A 187 -8.56 7.57 19.03
CA TYR A 187 -9.71 8.43 18.81
C TYR A 187 -10.63 7.93 17.69
N LEU A 188 -10.07 7.55 16.55
CA LEU A 188 -10.82 7.01 15.40
C LEU A 188 -11.54 5.71 15.77
N ASN A 189 -10.82 4.79 16.41
CA ASN A 189 -11.37 3.48 16.80
C ASN A 189 -12.49 3.61 17.83
N LYS A 190 -12.32 4.47 18.84
CA LYS A 190 -13.34 4.75 19.86
C LYS A 190 -14.62 5.34 19.28
N ASN A 191 -14.51 6.16 18.23
CA ASN A 191 -15.63 6.90 17.65
C ASN A 191 -16.16 6.29 16.36
N ASN A 192 -15.55 5.22 15.85
CA ASN A 192 -15.88 4.56 14.57
C ASN A 192 -15.83 5.53 13.39
N LEU A 193 -14.69 6.20 13.20
CA LEU A 193 -14.56 7.30 12.26
C LEU A 193 -13.52 7.02 11.17
N ARG A 194 -13.75 7.66 9.99
CA ARG A 194 -12.84 7.66 8.84
C ARG A 194 -12.91 9.01 8.13
N LEU A 195 -11.76 9.46 7.65
CA LEU A 195 -11.63 10.48 6.62
C LEU A 195 -10.98 9.84 5.40
N GLU A 196 -11.69 9.86 4.27
CA GLU A 196 -11.19 9.31 3.01
C GLU A 196 -10.17 10.25 2.37
N GLN A 197 -9.11 9.68 1.81
CA GLN A 197 -8.02 10.39 1.14
C GLN A 197 -8.54 11.30 0.01
N GLU A 198 -9.63 10.92 -0.63
CA GLU A 198 -10.26 11.64 -1.74
C GLU A 198 -10.80 13.02 -1.33
N ASN A 199 -11.09 13.22 -0.05
CA ASN A 199 -11.60 14.48 0.48
C ASN A 199 -10.50 15.50 0.80
N ILE A 200 -9.22 15.11 0.68
CA ILE A 200 -8.06 15.98 0.92
C ILE A 200 -7.66 16.61 -0.42
N ASP A 201 -7.79 17.92 -0.52
CA ASP A 201 -7.52 18.64 -1.77
C ASP A 201 -6.02 18.71 -2.12
N HIS A 202 -5.73 18.82 -3.42
CA HIS A 202 -4.36 18.84 -3.94
C HIS A 202 -3.56 20.08 -3.52
N GLU A 203 -4.21 21.20 -3.25
CA GLU A 203 -3.54 22.41 -2.77
C GLU A 203 -3.00 22.19 -1.36
N TYR A 204 -3.75 21.50 -0.51
CA TYR A 204 -3.31 21.12 0.82
C TYR A 204 -2.11 20.16 0.77
N VAL A 205 -2.16 19.15 -0.11
CA VAL A 205 -1.04 18.23 -0.35
C VAL A 205 0.23 18.99 -0.77
N GLY A 206 0.10 19.96 -1.69
CA GLY A 206 1.23 20.74 -2.19
C GLY A 206 1.86 21.68 -1.16
N LYS A 207 1.14 22.05 -0.09
CA LYS A 207 1.64 22.89 1.02
C LYS A 207 2.35 22.08 2.10
N THR A 208 2.17 20.76 2.11
CA THR A 208 2.84 19.88 3.07
C THR A 208 4.33 19.82 2.75
N SER A 209 5.17 20.16 3.72
CA SER A 209 6.63 20.11 3.57
C SER A 209 7.10 18.65 3.49
N ILE A 210 7.19 18.10 2.28
CA ILE A 210 7.59 16.72 1.99
C ILE A 210 8.98 16.69 1.34
#